data_1d77c0a19f199aaa8df75f68fd248d1f
#
_entry.id   1d77c0a19f199aaa8df75f68fd248d1f
#
_cell.length_a   1.000
_cell.length_b   1.000
_cell.length_c   1.000
_cell.angle_alpha   90.00
_cell.angle_beta   90.00
_cell.angle_gamma   90.00
#
_symmetry.space_group_name_H-M   'P 1'
#
loop_
_entity.id
_entity.type
_entity.pdbx_description
1 polymer ?
#
loop_
_entity_poly.entity_id
_entity_poly.type
_entity_poly.pdbx_seq_one_letter_code
_entity_poly.pdbx_strand_id
1 'polypeptide(L)'
;MDIIAQNKRYCPHEITTKKHAVEFYRSSKDISYTCRKYHISKSSLMRWNKRYDGTKESLETKSHRPKTRHPKAHTEQELKWIRDYHRRNPNISVCELYGKLRTEKGYTRHPGSLYRVFVRLGYRKSVDSTKKQSKHNKPYDTPKNIGIKWQMDVKYVPTACYTGSDGEKFYQYTMIDEASRERFIYPYKEQSSYSTIDFMKRAIVYFGYAPDTIQTDNGPEFTHFKKTKRVHPLDVFCAKYKIEHKLIRPRTPWHNGKVERSHRNDQERFYNYLKFYSYDDLLVQMRRYLNRSNRIPMQVLGWISPIEMRHRLEAA
;
A
#
# COMPACT_ATOMS: atom_id res chain seq x y z
N MET A 1 -20.36 38.75 1.58
CA MET A 1 -20.01 38.34 2.97
C MET A 1 -20.42 36.90 3.12
N ASP A 2 -19.48 35.98 2.88
CA ASP A 2 -19.76 34.55 2.91
C ASP A 2 -19.73 34.07 4.35
N ILE A 3 -20.89 33.67 4.83
CA ILE A 3 -21.03 33.03 6.14
C ILE A 3 -20.57 31.61 5.99
N ILE A 4 -19.28 31.38 6.31
CA ILE A 4 -18.71 30.02 6.44
C ILE A 4 -19.45 29.36 7.62
N ALA A 5 -20.33 28.41 7.30
CA ALA A 5 -20.97 27.54 8.27
C ALA A 5 -19.88 26.71 8.96
N GLN A 6 -19.43 27.17 10.13
CA GLN A 6 -18.56 26.39 10.99
C GLN A 6 -19.32 25.14 11.43
N ASN A 7 -18.89 23.97 11.02
CA ASN A 7 -19.32 22.67 11.54
C ASN A 7 -19.03 22.65 13.05
N LYS A 8 -19.96 23.15 13.87
CA LYS A 8 -19.88 23.07 15.34
C LYS A 8 -19.92 21.60 15.72
N ARG A 9 -18.75 21.05 16.09
CA ARG A 9 -18.70 19.71 16.71
C ARG A 9 -19.64 19.73 17.91
N TYR A 10 -20.52 18.73 18.01
CA TYR A 10 -21.39 18.55 19.16
C TYR A 10 -20.54 18.39 20.43
N CYS A 11 -20.60 19.39 21.31
CA CYS A 11 -20.00 19.31 22.63
C CYS A 11 -21.11 18.91 23.62
N PRO A 12 -20.96 17.79 24.35
CA PRO A 12 -21.94 17.40 25.36
C PRO A 12 -22.03 18.48 26.43
N HIS A 13 -23.24 18.82 26.88
CA HIS A 13 -23.41 19.74 28.01
C HIS A 13 -22.80 19.13 29.28
N GLU A 14 -22.19 19.98 30.10
CA GLU A 14 -21.66 19.57 31.41
C GLU A 14 -22.77 19.04 32.34
N ILE A 15 -22.38 18.18 33.26
CA ILE A 15 -23.32 17.57 34.22
C ILE A 15 -24.00 18.63 35.07
N THR A 16 -23.26 19.66 35.48
CA THR A 16 -23.76 20.82 36.22
C THR A 16 -24.85 21.56 35.48
N THR A 17 -24.62 21.82 34.19
CA THR A 17 -25.64 22.48 33.32
C THR A 17 -26.90 21.63 33.19
N LYS A 18 -26.75 20.31 33.01
CA LYS A 18 -27.91 19.39 32.95
C LYS A 18 -28.71 19.39 34.24
N LYS A 19 -28.03 19.37 35.41
CA LYS A 19 -28.64 19.37 36.72
C LYS A 19 -29.45 20.68 36.91
N HIS A 20 -28.80 21.83 36.75
CA HIS A 20 -29.44 23.11 36.91
C HIS A 20 -30.65 23.31 35.97
N ALA A 21 -30.52 22.85 34.72
CA ALA A 21 -31.66 22.94 33.78
C ALA A 21 -32.84 22.07 34.20
N VAL A 22 -32.61 20.87 34.72
CA VAL A 22 -33.68 19.99 35.20
C VAL A 22 -34.31 20.53 36.48
N GLU A 23 -33.53 20.97 37.46
CA GLU A 23 -34.03 21.55 38.72
C GLU A 23 -34.83 22.81 38.45
N PHE A 24 -34.33 23.71 37.59
CA PHE A 24 -35.05 24.89 37.17
C PHE A 24 -36.37 24.55 36.47
N TYR A 25 -36.39 23.55 35.56
CA TYR A 25 -37.63 23.10 34.94
C TYR A 25 -38.62 22.53 35.93
N ARG A 26 -38.18 21.78 36.93
CA ARG A 26 -39.06 21.20 37.96
C ARG A 26 -39.70 22.26 38.83
N SER A 27 -39.03 23.38 39.07
CA SER A 27 -39.58 24.54 39.82
C SER A 27 -40.46 25.45 38.99
N SER A 28 -40.03 25.83 37.79
CA SER A 28 -40.74 26.77 36.92
C SER A 28 -41.87 26.16 36.08
N LYS A 29 -41.75 24.86 35.78
CA LYS A 29 -42.60 24.07 34.86
C LYS A 29 -42.73 24.67 33.45
N ASP A 30 -41.91 25.67 33.12
CA ASP A 30 -41.86 26.30 31.80
C ASP A 30 -40.73 25.70 30.94
N ILE A 31 -41.12 24.87 29.98
CA ILE A 31 -40.21 24.20 29.05
C ILE A 31 -39.50 25.22 28.13
N SER A 32 -40.30 26.15 27.58
CA SER A 32 -39.82 27.09 26.58
C SER A 32 -38.77 28.06 27.17
N TYR A 33 -39.05 28.57 28.34
CA TYR A 33 -38.14 29.46 29.05
C TYR A 33 -36.87 28.72 29.47
N THR A 34 -36.98 27.49 30.03
CA THR A 34 -35.83 26.67 30.43
C THR A 34 -34.92 26.36 29.23
N CYS A 35 -35.52 25.99 28.09
CA CYS A 35 -34.76 25.68 26.88
C CYS A 35 -33.96 26.90 26.37
N ARG A 36 -34.56 28.08 26.39
CA ARG A 36 -33.88 29.33 25.99
C ARG A 36 -32.77 29.69 26.97
N LYS A 37 -33.06 29.63 28.28
CA LYS A 37 -32.10 29.99 29.34
C LYS A 37 -30.82 29.15 29.34
N TYR A 38 -30.95 27.85 29.12
CA TYR A 38 -29.81 26.90 29.13
C TYR A 38 -29.31 26.51 27.74
N HIS A 39 -29.87 27.10 26.68
CA HIS A 39 -29.53 26.82 25.28
C HIS A 39 -29.58 25.32 24.94
N ILE A 40 -30.67 24.65 25.35
CA ILE A 40 -30.88 23.22 25.17
C ILE A 40 -32.17 22.94 24.39
N SER A 41 -32.24 21.77 23.75
CA SER A 41 -33.44 21.32 23.08
C SER A 41 -34.46 20.76 24.08
N LYS A 42 -35.74 20.88 23.78
CA LYS A 42 -36.83 20.24 24.55
C LYS A 42 -36.61 18.75 24.74
N SER A 43 -36.17 18.05 23.71
CA SER A 43 -35.87 16.61 23.76
C SER A 43 -34.74 16.28 24.77
N SER A 44 -33.72 17.13 24.86
CA SER A 44 -32.62 16.97 25.82
C SER A 44 -33.12 17.18 27.24
N LEU A 45 -33.88 18.27 27.49
CA LEU A 45 -34.45 18.57 28.79
C LEU A 45 -35.34 17.42 29.29
N MET A 46 -36.28 16.94 28.46
CA MET A 46 -37.20 15.85 28.84
C MET A 46 -36.45 14.56 29.13
N ARG A 47 -35.43 14.23 28.36
CA ARG A 47 -34.61 13.06 28.56
C ARG A 47 -33.82 13.13 29.87
N TRP A 48 -33.27 14.30 30.20
CA TRP A 48 -32.55 14.50 31.44
C TRP A 48 -33.49 14.47 32.64
N ASN A 49 -34.65 15.13 32.53
CA ASN A 49 -35.67 15.13 33.59
C ASN A 49 -36.17 13.71 33.91
N LYS A 50 -36.35 12.86 32.89
CA LYS A 50 -36.77 11.46 33.07
C LYS A 50 -35.68 10.62 33.77
N ARG A 51 -34.41 10.98 33.60
CA ARG A 51 -33.28 10.26 34.17
C ARG A 51 -32.84 10.76 35.56
N TYR A 52 -33.17 12.01 35.88
CA TYR A 52 -32.70 12.68 37.07
C TYR A 52 -33.41 12.17 38.33
N ASP A 53 -32.65 11.47 39.16
CA ASP A 53 -33.04 10.90 40.45
C ASP A 53 -32.63 11.76 41.69
N GLY A 54 -32.05 12.96 41.47
CA GLY A 54 -31.49 13.84 42.51
C GLY A 54 -29.95 13.83 42.54
N THR A 55 -29.32 12.84 41.92
CA THR A 55 -27.87 12.71 41.92
C THR A 55 -27.21 13.21 40.61
N LYS A 56 -25.94 13.64 40.65
CA LYS A 56 -25.19 14.05 39.47
C LYS A 56 -24.90 12.87 38.55
N GLU A 57 -24.66 11.71 39.12
CA GLU A 57 -24.33 10.45 38.44
C GLU A 57 -25.44 10.02 37.47
N SER A 58 -26.70 10.28 37.82
CA SER A 58 -27.85 9.99 36.96
C SER A 58 -27.83 10.77 35.63
N LEU A 59 -27.14 11.92 35.58
CA LEU A 59 -26.99 12.78 34.42
C LEU A 59 -25.70 12.56 33.63
N GLU A 60 -24.86 11.64 34.06
CA GLU A 60 -23.64 11.29 33.29
C GLU A 60 -23.95 10.83 31.89
N THR A 61 -23.06 11.20 30.96
CA THR A 61 -23.19 10.79 29.56
C THR A 61 -22.78 9.32 29.43
N LYS A 62 -23.76 8.46 29.20
CA LYS A 62 -23.50 7.02 28.96
C LYS A 62 -22.79 6.80 27.62
N SER A 63 -21.91 5.81 27.57
CA SER A 63 -21.26 5.41 26.33
C SER A 63 -22.30 5.00 25.27
N HIS A 64 -22.12 5.52 24.07
CA HIS A 64 -22.93 5.13 22.89
C HIS A 64 -22.37 3.92 22.16
N ARG A 65 -21.30 3.29 22.69
CA ARG A 65 -20.73 2.09 22.07
C ARG A 65 -21.74 0.93 22.13
N PRO A 66 -21.88 0.18 21.02
CA PRO A 66 -22.69 -1.02 21.04
C PRO A 66 -22.25 -1.97 22.15
N LYS A 67 -23.20 -2.54 22.89
CA LYS A 67 -22.92 -3.50 23.97
C LYS A 67 -22.57 -4.89 23.43
N THR A 68 -23.05 -5.21 22.24
CA THR A 68 -22.81 -6.49 21.57
C THR A 68 -21.75 -6.37 20.50
N ARG A 69 -20.98 -7.42 20.25
CA ARG A 69 -20.05 -7.48 19.13
C ARG A 69 -20.82 -7.36 17.81
N HIS A 70 -20.25 -6.59 16.88
CA HIS A 70 -20.82 -6.48 15.54
C HIS A 70 -20.83 -7.87 14.87
N PRO A 71 -21.91 -8.29 14.19
CA PRO A 71 -22.00 -9.62 13.55
C PRO A 71 -20.84 -9.93 12.60
N LYS A 72 -20.31 -8.89 11.93
CA LYS A 72 -19.13 -8.99 11.06
C LYS A 72 -17.80 -8.75 11.79
N ALA A 73 -17.75 -8.83 13.12
CA ALA A 73 -16.46 -8.77 13.84
C ALA A 73 -15.64 -10.05 13.56
N HIS A 74 -14.31 -9.93 13.67
CA HIS A 74 -13.44 -11.10 13.53
C HIS A 74 -13.77 -12.14 14.60
N THR A 75 -13.79 -13.41 14.21
CA THR A 75 -13.92 -14.54 15.13
C THR A 75 -12.63 -14.73 15.92
N GLU A 76 -12.69 -15.42 17.06
CA GLU A 76 -11.49 -15.74 17.84
C GLU A 76 -10.52 -16.61 17.04
N GLN A 77 -11.02 -17.50 16.21
CA GLN A 77 -10.20 -18.32 15.33
C GLN A 77 -9.43 -17.47 14.29
N GLU A 78 -10.09 -16.49 13.66
CA GLU A 78 -9.42 -15.59 12.73
C GLU A 78 -8.35 -14.72 13.43
N LEU A 79 -8.66 -14.25 14.65
CA LEU A 79 -7.69 -13.49 15.46
C LEU A 79 -6.51 -14.37 15.88
N LYS A 80 -6.73 -15.67 16.18
CA LYS A 80 -5.66 -16.62 16.46
C LYS A 80 -4.76 -16.80 15.24
N TRP A 81 -5.32 -17.03 14.04
CA TRP A 81 -4.52 -17.11 12.81
C TRP A 81 -3.64 -15.87 12.59
N ILE A 82 -4.22 -14.68 12.74
CA ILE A 82 -3.48 -13.40 12.58
C ILE A 82 -2.30 -13.33 13.54
N ARG A 83 -2.52 -13.65 14.83
CA ARG A 83 -1.46 -13.66 15.84
C ARG A 83 -0.37 -14.70 15.55
N ASP A 84 -0.75 -15.90 15.14
CA ASP A 84 0.19 -17.00 14.86
C ASP A 84 1.10 -16.67 13.65
N TYR A 85 0.55 -16.13 12.56
CA TYR A 85 1.35 -15.71 11.43
C TYR A 85 2.29 -14.56 11.78
N HIS A 86 1.83 -13.57 12.53
CA HIS A 86 2.66 -12.45 12.97
C HIS A 86 3.76 -12.92 13.93
N ARG A 87 3.48 -13.83 14.85
CA ARG A 87 4.48 -14.41 15.76
C ARG A 87 5.59 -15.12 14.99
N ARG A 88 5.27 -15.87 13.93
CA ARG A 88 6.26 -16.55 13.07
C ARG A 88 7.05 -15.58 12.19
N ASN A 89 6.46 -14.50 11.77
CA ASN A 89 7.09 -13.46 10.96
C ASN A 89 6.61 -12.07 11.43
N PRO A 90 7.30 -11.44 12.40
CA PRO A 90 6.94 -10.12 12.91
C PRO A 90 6.95 -9.01 11.85
N ASN A 91 7.70 -9.20 10.76
CA ASN A 91 7.82 -8.25 9.66
C ASN A 91 6.83 -8.51 8.51
N ILE A 92 5.88 -9.43 8.69
CA ILE A 92 4.88 -9.72 7.64
C ILE A 92 4.02 -8.49 7.34
N SER A 93 3.91 -8.13 6.06
CA SER A 93 3.03 -7.04 5.66
C SER A 93 1.56 -7.47 5.69
N VAL A 94 0.65 -6.49 5.89
CA VAL A 94 -0.80 -6.76 5.86
C VAL A 94 -1.25 -7.42 4.55
N CYS A 95 -0.68 -6.97 3.41
CA CYS A 95 -1.00 -7.56 2.11
C CYS A 95 -0.53 -9.01 1.99
N GLU A 96 0.69 -9.31 2.47
CA GLU A 96 1.22 -10.69 2.47
C GLU A 96 0.41 -11.60 3.40
N LEU A 97 0.10 -11.13 4.61
CA LEU A 97 -0.75 -11.89 5.52
C LEU A 97 -2.14 -12.10 4.93
N TYR A 98 -2.72 -11.09 4.29
CA TYR A 98 -4.01 -11.23 3.63
C TYR A 98 -3.97 -12.34 2.56
N GLY A 99 -2.93 -12.35 1.72
CA GLY A 99 -2.74 -13.41 0.73
C GLY A 99 -2.70 -14.80 1.35
N LYS A 100 -1.86 -15.00 2.38
CA LYS A 100 -1.75 -16.28 3.10
C LYS A 100 -3.05 -16.71 3.76
N LEU A 101 -3.72 -15.80 4.45
CA LEU A 101 -5.00 -16.10 5.10
C LEU A 101 -6.07 -16.47 4.07
N ARG A 102 -6.11 -15.80 2.91
CA ARG A 102 -7.06 -16.12 1.84
C ARG A 102 -6.82 -17.50 1.25
N THR A 103 -5.57 -17.81 0.90
CA THR A 103 -5.23 -19.08 0.23
C THR A 103 -5.20 -20.27 1.19
N GLU A 104 -4.67 -20.11 2.40
CA GLU A 104 -4.45 -21.22 3.33
C GLU A 104 -5.60 -21.43 4.31
N LYS A 105 -6.42 -20.40 4.58
CA LYS A 105 -7.46 -20.41 5.62
C LYS A 105 -8.85 -20.04 5.12
N GLY A 106 -9.03 -19.76 3.84
CA GLY A 106 -10.31 -19.33 3.30
C GLY A 106 -10.82 -18.00 3.88
N TYR A 107 -9.91 -17.07 4.25
CA TYR A 107 -10.27 -15.79 4.83
C TYR A 107 -10.98 -14.90 3.82
N THR A 108 -12.22 -14.51 4.09
CA THR A 108 -13.10 -13.79 3.16
C THR A 108 -13.29 -12.30 3.47
N ARG A 109 -12.75 -11.82 4.60
CA ARG A 109 -12.96 -10.43 5.00
C ARG A 109 -12.11 -9.46 4.18
N HIS A 110 -12.60 -8.23 4.05
CA HIS A 110 -11.88 -7.18 3.32
C HIS A 110 -10.53 -6.83 3.98
N PRO A 111 -9.46 -6.61 3.21
CA PRO A 111 -8.11 -6.30 3.73
C PRO A 111 -8.06 -5.10 4.68
N GLY A 112 -8.92 -4.08 4.47
CA GLY A 112 -9.05 -2.94 5.39
C GLY A 112 -9.55 -3.36 6.79
N SER A 113 -10.28 -4.46 6.90
CA SER A 113 -10.68 -5.02 8.20
C SER A 113 -9.48 -5.67 8.90
N LEU A 114 -8.65 -6.42 8.16
CA LEU A 114 -7.39 -6.98 8.65
C LEU A 114 -6.42 -5.88 9.11
N TYR A 115 -6.28 -4.80 8.32
CA TYR A 115 -5.46 -3.65 8.71
C TYR A 115 -5.88 -3.06 10.07
N ARG A 116 -7.19 -2.88 10.32
CA ARG A 116 -7.70 -2.40 11.61
C ARG A 116 -7.35 -3.33 12.78
N VAL A 117 -7.34 -4.64 12.53
CA VAL A 117 -6.88 -5.62 13.54
C VAL A 117 -5.39 -5.47 13.82
N PHE A 118 -4.56 -5.30 12.79
CA PHE A 118 -3.12 -5.03 12.93
C PHE A 118 -2.83 -3.81 13.80
N VAL A 119 -3.53 -2.69 13.55
CA VAL A 119 -3.40 -1.47 14.35
C VAL A 119 -3.83 -1.72 15.80
N ARG A 120 -4.99 -2.39 16.00
CA ARG A 120 -5.52 -2.69 17.34
C ARG A 120 -4.59 -3.60 18.16
N LEU A 121 -3.90 -4.54 17.51
CA LEU A 121 -2.94 -5.44 18.15
C LEU A 121 -1.54 -4.80 18.33
N GLY A 122 -1.35 -3.55 17.92
CA GLY A 122 -0.07 -2.86 18.03
C GLY A 122 1.00 -3.32 17.03
N TYR A 123 0.64 -4.13 16.03
CA TYR A 123 1.59 -4.63 15.04
C TYR A 123 1.99 -3.57 14.02
N ARG A 124 1.23 -2.49 13.92
CA ARG A 124 1.53 -1.35 13.08
C ARG A 124 0.97 -0.07 13.72
N LYS A 125 1.78 0.99 13.74
CA LYS A 125 1.30 2.32 14.12
C LYS A 125 0.31 2.83 13.07
N SER A 126 -0.79 3.47 13.49
CA SER A 126 -1.63 4.24 12.60
C SER A 126 -0.77 5.37 12.01
N VAL A 127 -0.71 5.45 10.70
CA VAL A 127 -0.08 6.60 10.05
C VAL A 127 -1.12 7.70 10.00
N ASP A 128 -0.90 8.78 10.75
CA ASP A 128 -1.64 10.02 10.53
C ASP A 128 -1.32 10.51 9.12
N SER A 129 -2.20 10.19 8.21
CA SER A 129 -2.07 10.61 6.83
C SER A 129 -2.42 12.09 6.72
N THR A 130 -1.45 12.96 6.92
CA THR A 130 -1.50 14.27 6.27
C THR A 130 -1.45 14.02 4.78
N LYS A 131 -2.61 13.96 4.15
CA LYS A 131 -2.73 13.81 2.70
C LYS A 131 -2.11 15.05 2.06
N LYS A 132 -0.85 14.96 1.64
CA LYS A 132 -0.32 15.89 0.65
C LYS A 132 -1.11 15.61 -0.63
N GLN A 133 -2.02 16.52 -0.97
CA GLN A 133 -2.71 16.48 -2.26
C GLN A 133 -1.66 16.58 -3.36
N SER A 134 -1.49 15.51 -4.12
CA SER A 134 -0.66 15.53 -5.32
C SER A 134 -1.33 16.42 -6.36
N LYS A 135 -0.64 17.47 -6.80
CA LYS A 135 -1.14 18.43 -7.80
C LYS A 135 -1.25 17.86 -9.23
N HIS A 136 -0.95 16.60 -9.45
CA HIS A 136 -0.90 15.98 -10.79
C HIS A 136 -1.71 14.69 -10.84
N ASN A 137 -3.02 14.83 -11.03
CA ASN A 137 -3.94 13.70 -11.24
C ASN A 137 -4.35 13.56 -12.72
N LYS A 138 -3.39 13.55 -13.66
CA LYS A 138 -3.73 12.98 -14.97
C LYS A 138 -3.70 11.45 -14.83
N PRO A 139 -4.80 10.76 -15.10
CA PRO A 139 -4.82 9.29 -15.03
C PRO A 139 -3.79 8.76 -16.03
N TYR A 140 -2.89 7.89 -15.54
CA TYR A 140 -1.96 7.15 -16.38
C TYR A 140 -2.73 5.97 -16.97
N ASP A 141 -2.81 5.94 -18.31
CA ASP A 141 -3.44 4.82 -19.01
C ASP A 141 -2.56 3.57 -18.88
N THR A 142 -3.08 2.58 -18.16
CA THR A 142 -2.40 1.30 -17.94
C THR A 142 -2.92 0.30 -18.96
N PRO A 143 -2.03 -0.40 -19.70
CA PRO A 143 -2.45 -1.46 -20.61
C PRO A 143 -3.35 -2.47 -19.93
N LYS A 144 -4.36 -2.95 -20.67
CA LYS A 144 -5.31 -3.95 -20.16
C LYS A 144 -4.79 -5.37 -20.34
N ASN A 145 -3.94 -5.60 -21.35
CA ASN A 145 -3.39 -6.92 -21.68
C ASN A 145 -1.91 -7.00 -21.32
N ILE A 146 -1.44 -8.21 -21.01
CA ILE A 146 -0.03 -8.49 -20.77
C ILE A 146 0.78 -8.33 -22.06
N GLY A 147 2.08 -8.06 -21.92
CA GLY A 147 2.99 -7.95 -23.07
C GLY A 147 2.93 -6.63 -23.82
N ILE A 148 1.91 -5.79 -23.65
CA ILE A 148 1.84 -4.51 -24.38
C ILE A 148 2.96 -3.56 -23.94
N LYS A 149 3.23 -3.47 -22.64
CA LYS A 149 4.24 -2.54 -22.14
C LYS A 149 4.92 -3.04 -20.89
N TRP A 150 6.25 -3.06 -20.95
CA TRP A 150 7.10 -3.30 -19.79
C TRP A 150 7.84 -2.04 -19.36
N GLN A 151 8.10 -1.90 -18.06
CA GLN A 151 9.02 -0.91 -17.52
C GLN A 151 10.27 -1.61 -17.03
N MET A 152 11.45 -1.06 -17.35
CA MET A 152 12.73 -1.56 -16.89
C MET A 152 13.51 -0.46 -16.18
N ASP A 153 14.23 -0.84 -15.12
CA ASP A 153 15.10 0.05 -14.35
C ASP A 153 16.19 -0.75 -13.64
N VAL A 154 17.28 -0.08 -13.28
CA VAL A 154 18.40 -0.66 -12.56
C VAL A 154 18.57 0.04 -11.22
N LYS A 155 18.80 -0.74 -10.18
CA LYS A 155 19.01 -0.28 -8.82
C LYS A 155 20.32 -0.82 -8.27
N TYR A 156 21.07 0.00 -7.54
CA TYR A 156 22.17 -0.49 -6.71
C TYR A 156 21.66 -1.37 -5.58
N VAL A 157 22.29 -2.52 -5.40
CA VAL A 157 22.11 -3.32 -4.19
C VAL A 157 22.84 -2.62 -3.05
N PRO A 158 22.17 -2.36 -1.90
CA PRO A 158 22.82 -1.64 -0.81
C PRO A 158 24.08 -2.39 -0.32
N THR A 159 25.22 -1.71 -0.27
CA THR A 159 26.50 -2.27 0.14
C THR A 159 26.45 -2.88 1.54
N ALA A 160 25.64 -2.32 2.44
CA ALA A 160 25.45 -2.86 3.79
C ALA A 160 24.84 -4.28 3.84
N CYS A 161 24.31 -4.78 2.71
CA CYS A 161 23.78 -6.14 2.61
C CYS A 161 24.90 -7.17 2.33
N TYR A 162 25.99 -6.74 1.71
CA TYR A 162 27.12 -7.60 1.37
C TYR A 162 28.07 -7.73 2.55
N THR A 163 28.45 -8.97 2.88
CA THR A 163 29.34 -9.28 4.01
C THR A 163 30.74 -9.72 3.57
N GLY A 164 31.04 -9.75 2.26
CA GLY A 164 32.35 -9.98 1.73
C GLY A 164 33.31 -8.81 1.96
N SER A 165 34.64 -9.08 1.89
CA SER A 165 35.66 -8.10 2.18
C SER A 165 36.25 -7.41 0.95
N ASP A 166 35.83 -7.79 -0.26
CA ASP A 166 36.40 -7.35 -1.55
C ASP A 166 35.83 -6.04 -2.08
N GLY A 167 34.76 -5.47 -1.41
CA GLY A 167 34.14 -4.23 -1.81
C GLY A 167 33.33 -4.32 -3.12
N GLU A 168 32.98 -5.53 -3.57
CA GLU A 168 32.18 -5.73 -4.79
C GLU A 168 30.85 -4.96 -4.75
N LYS A 169 30.45 -4.43 -5.90
CA LYS A 169 29.16 -3.76 -6.10
C LYS A 169 28.24 -4.66 -6.92
N PHE A 170 26.98 -4.64 -6.55
CA PHE A 170 25.95 -5.42 -7.24
C PHE A 170 24.80 -4.52 -7.68
N TYR A 171 24.16 -4.90 -8.76
CA TYR A 171 23.08 -4.15 -9.39
C TYR A 171 21.89 -5.07 -9.57
N GLN A 172 20.71 -4.62 -9.17
CA GLN A 172 19.45 -5.30 -9.44
C GLN A 172 18.83 -4.70 -10.70
N TYR A 173 18.72 -5.52 -11.74
CA TYR A 173 17.87 -5.20 -12.88
C TYR A 173 16.44 -5.64 -12.58
N THR A 174 15.48 -4.80 -12.94
CA THR A 174 14.06 -5.04 -12.69
C THR A 174 13.25 -4.80 -13.93
N MET A 175 12.42 -5.76 -14.30
CA MET A 175 11.40 -5.66 -15.33
C MET A 175 10.04 -5.84 -14.71
N ILE A 176 9.05 -5.04 -15.09
CA ILE A 176 7.67 -5.16 -14.65
C ILE A 176 6.71 -5.06 -15.85
N ASP A 177 5.84 -6.04 -15.99
CA ASP A 177 4.71 -5.94 -16.90
C ASP A 177 3.65 -4.99 -16.34
N GLU A 178 3.25 -3.98 -17.11
CA GLU A 178 2.38 -2.92 -16.60
C GLU A 178 0.95 -3.38 -16.33
N ALA A 179 0.45 -4.38 -17.03
CA ALA A 179 -0.92 -4.87 -16.86
C ALA A 179 -1.03 -5.78 -15.64
N SER A 180 -0.22 -6.83 -15.59
CA SER A 180 -0.25 -7.83 -14.51
C SER A 180 0.44 -7.37 -13.23
N ARG A 181 1.35 -6.39 -13.32
CA ARG A 181 2.30 -6.02 -12.25
C ARG A 181 3.26 -7.15 -11.88
N GLU A 182 3.27 -8.24 -12.63
CA GLU A 182 4.28 -9.26 -12.46
C GLU A 182 5.65 -8.70 -12.84
N ARG A 183 6.64 -9.08 -12.09
CA ARG A 183 8.00 -8.58 -12.30
C ARG A 183 9.01 -9.69 -12.35
N PHE A 184 10.10 -9.43 -13.04
CA PHE A 184 11.32 -10.22 -13.03
C PHE A 184 12.45 -9.36 -12.49
N ILE A 185 13.29 -9.93 -11.60
CA ILE A 185 14.50 -9.28 -11.06
C ILE A 185 15.67 -10.22 -11.15
N TYR A 186 16.85 -9.66 -11.44
CA TYR A 186 18.07 -10.43 -11.54
C TYR A 186 19.29 -9.59 -11.14
N PRO A 187 20.28 -10.13 -10.38
CA PRO A 187 21.47 -9.38 -9.99
C PRO A 187 22.56 -9.46 -11.06
N TYR A 188 23.36 -8.41 -11.16
CA TYR A 188 24.58 -8.35 -11.95
C TYR A 188 25.70 -7.68 -11.16
N LYS A 189 26.96 -7.99 -11.52
CA LYS A 189 28.16 -7.34 -10.96
C LYS A 189 28.48 -6.01 -11.66
N GLU A 190 27.84 -5.72 -12.79
CA GLU A 190 28.04 -4.50 -13.56
C GLU A 190 26.73 -3.90 -14.07
N GLN A 191 26.74 -2.60 -14.30
CA GLN A 191 25.67 -1.86 -14.95
C GLN A 191 26.17 -1.51 -16.37
N SER A 192 25.80 -2.34 -17.35
CA SER A 192 26.28 -2.23 -18.71
C SER A 192 25.19 -2.59 -19.73
N SER A 193 25.37 -2.19 -20.98
CA SER A 193 24.49 -2.62 -22.07
C SER A 193 24.51 -4.12 -22.31
N TYR A 194 25.61 -4.81 -21.99
CA TYR A 194 25.67 -6.28 -22.06
C TYR A 194 24.77 -6.92 -21.02
N SER A 195 24.84 -6.48 -19.77
CA SER A 195 23.96 -6.92 -18.69
C SER A 195 22.50 -6.63 -19.02
N THR A 196 22.22 -5.49 -19.63
CA THR A 196 20.87 -5.13 -20.08
C THR A 196 20.32 -6.11 -21.11
N ILE A 197 21.12 -6.48 -22.12
CA ILE A 197 20.70 -7.44 -23.16
C ILE A 197 20.53 -8.85 -22.58
N ASP A 198 21.44 -9.30 -21.72
CA ASP A 198 21.29 -10.59 -21.05
C ASP A 198 20.04 -10.63 -20.19
N PHE A 199 19.79 -9.55 -19.44
CA PHE A 199 18.59 -9.40 -18.62
C PHE A 199 17.31 -9.43 -19.45
N MET A 200 17.28 -8.76 -20.62
CA MET A 200 16.16 -8.79 -21.55
C MET A 200 15.85 -10.22 -22.04
N LYS A 201 16.89 -10.97 -22.42
CA LYS A 201 16.73 -12.38 -22.84
C LYS A 201 16.13 -13.23 -21.72
N ARG A 202 16.65 -13.09 -20.50
CA ARG A 202 16.14 -13.80 -19.31
C ARG A 202 14.70 -13.41 -19.00
N ALA A 203 14.36 -12.12 -19.10
CA ALA A 203 13.01 -11.65 -18.87
C ALA A 203 12.01 -12.23 -19.90
N ILE A 204 12.36 -12.25 -21.18
CA ILE A 204 11.53 -12.87 -22.23
C ILE A 204 11.29 -14.35 -21.93
N VAL A 205 12.34 -15.09 -21.53
CA VAL A 205 12.21 -16.50 -21.13
C VAL A 205 11.34 -16.65 -19.90
N TYR A 206 11.50 -15.77 -18.90
CA TYR A 206 10.72 -15.82 -17.65
C TYR A 206 9.22 -15.56 -17.90
N PHE A 207 8.90 -14.54 -18.66
CA PHE A 207 7.50 -14.20 -18.98
C PHE A 207 6.87 -15.15 -20.03
N GLY A 208 7.69 -15.78 -20.87
CA GLY A 208 7.24 -16.61 -21.99
C GLY A 208 6.78 -15.82 -23.22
N TYR A 209 6.92 -14.51 -23.22
CA TYR A 209 6.59 -13.59 -24.32
C TYR A 209 7.52 -12.36 -24.30
N ALA A 210 7.64 -11.71 -25.48
CA ALA A 210 8.29 -10.40 -25.58
C ALA A 210 7.24 -9.28 -25.49
N PRO A 211 7.59 -8.08 -24.98
CA PRO A 211 6.66 -6.95 -24.97
C PRO A 211 6.60 -6.24 -26.32
N ASP A 212 5.49 -5.58 -26.62
CA ASP A 212 5.41 -4.66 -27.76
C ASP A 212 6.28 -3.41 -27.51
N THR A 213 6.26 -2.91 -26.27
CA THR A 213 7.00 -1.71 -25.87
C THR A 213 7.77 -1.95 -24.56
N ILE A 214 9.04 -1.52 -24.54
CA ILE A 214 9.81 -1.41 -23.30
C ILE A 214 10.07 0.07 -22.99
N GLN A 215 9.84 0.47 -21.76
CA GLN A 215 10.12 1.81 -21.27
C GLN A 215 11.25 1.81 -20.25
N THR A 216 12.27 2.65 -20.47
CA THR A 216 13.43 2.82 -19.59
C THR A 216 13.63 4.29 -19.25
N ASP A 217 14.48 4.56 -18.27
CA ASP A 217 15.05 5.90 -18.11
C ASP A 217 16.18 6.16 -19.12
N ASN A 218 16.89 7.29 -18.96
CA ASN A 218 17.98 7.70 -19.86
C ASN A 218 19.35 7.27 -19.32
N GLY A 219 19.45 6.17 -18.60
CA GLY A 219 20.70 5.63 -18.10
C GLY A 219 21.65 5.20 -19.24
N PRO A 220 22.98 5.23 -19.03
CA PRO A 220 23.97 4.84 -20.07
C PRO A 220 23.87 3.36 -20.46
N GLU A 221 23.29 2.52 -19.64
CA GLU A 221 23.00 1.11 -19.91
C GLU A 221 21.84 0.92 -20.90
N PHE A 222 21.02 1.96 -21.11
CA PHE A 222 19.84 1.94 -21.97
C PHE A 222 19.96 2.82 -23.21
N THR A 223 20.78 3.89 -23.15
CA THR A 223 20.95 4.83 -24.26
C THR A 223 22.29 5.53 -24.23
N HIS A 224 22.69 6.10 -25.34
CA HIS A 224 23.90 6.90 -25.39
C HIS A 224 23.73 8.24 -24.68
N PHE A 225 24.64 8.58 -23.75
CA PHE A 225 24.62 9.84 -23.03
C PHE A 225 24.85 11.05 -23.94
N LYS A 226 25.68 10.90 -24.99
CA LYS A 226 25.95 11.93 -25.99
C LYS A 226 25.30 11.57 -27.31
N LYS A 227 24.82 12.57 -28.06
CA LYS A 227 24.33 12.35 -29.44
C LYS A 227 25.46 11.72 -30.26
N THR A 228 25.22 10.54 -30.75
CA THR A 228 26.12 9.78 -31.62
C THR A 228 25.34 9.19 -32.78
N LYS A 229 26.04 8.94 -33.91
CA LYS A 229 25.43 8.21 -35.04
C LYS A 229 25.33 6.69 -34.80
N ARG A 230 25.97 6.18 -33.73
CA ARG A 230 25.92 4.75 -33.39
C ARG A 230 24.60 4.41 -32.72
N VAL A 231 23.99 3.32 -33.14
CA VAL A 231 22.77 2.79 -32.51
C VAL A 231 23.17 2.09 -31.20
N HIS A 232 22.40 2.33 -30.14
CA HIS A 232 22.68 1.68 -28.86
C HIS A 232 22.41 0.17 -28.94
N PRO A 233 23.22 -0.69 -28.27
CA PRO A 233 23.04 -2.14 -28.32
C PRO A 233 21.63 -2.62 -27.92
N LEU A 234 20.99 -1.96 -26.95
CA LEU A 234 19.61 -2.24 -26.57
C LEU A 234 18.62 -1.98 -27.74
N ASP A 235 18.79 -0.88 -28.48
CA ASP A 235 17.92 -0.56 -29.62
C ASP A 235 18.07 -1.59 -30.76
N VAL A 236 19.33 -2.07 -31.00
CA VAL A 236 19.59 -3.16 -31.96
C VAL A 236 18.88 -4.43 -31.51
N PHE A 237 18.96 -4.77 -30.24
CA PHE A 237 18.27 -5.93 -29.67
C PHE A 237 16.73 -5.77 -29.81
N CYS A 238 16.18 -4.62 -29.45
CA CYS A 238 14.76 -4.33 -29.54
C CYS A 238 14.26 -4.44 -30.98
N ALA A 239 14.98 -3.90 -31.96
CA ALA A 239 14.64 -3.99 -33.38
C ALA A 239 14.58 -5.46 -33.86
N LYS A 240 15.54 -6.30 -33.42
CA LYS A 240 15.55 -7.73 -33.75
C LYS A 240 14.29 -8.47 -33.25
N TYR A 241 13.78 -8.11 -32.07
CA TYR A 241 12.60 -8.75 -31.46
C TYR A 241 11.31 -7.98 -31.74
N LYS A 242 11.32 -6.94 -32.59
CA LYS A 242 10.19 -6.06 -32.94
C LYS A 242 9.60 -5.37 -31.71
N ILE A 243 10.44 -5.01 -30.76
CA ILE A 243 10.09 -4.31 -29.53
C ILE A 243 10.32 -2.81 -29.74
N GLU A 244 9.35 -1.97 -29.42
CA GLU A 244 9.52 -0.52 -29.40
C GLU A 244 10.23 -0.09 -28.11
N HIS A 245 11.41 0.54 -28.19
CA HIS A 245 12.10 1.10 -27.05
C HIS A 245 11.70 2.56 -26.83
N LYS A 246 11.12 2.87 -25.69
CA LYS A 246 10.69 4.23 -25.28
C LYS A 246 11.49 4.72 -24.11
N LEU A 247 12.20 5.83 -24.28
CA LEU A 247 12.83 6.57 -23.21
C LEU A 247 11.81 7.48 -22.50
N ILE A 248 11.87 7.57 -21.17
CA ILE A 248 11.07 8.58 -20.45
C ILE A 248 11.57 9.98 -20.82
N ARG A 249 10.65 10.95 -20.81
CA ARG A 249 11.05 12.35 -21.00
C ARG A 249 11.95 12.80 -19.84
N PRO A 250 12.99 13.60 -20.10
CA PRO A 250 13.81 14.15 -19.03
C PRO A 250 12.95 14.85 -17.96
N ARG A 251 13.30 14.68 -16.69
CA ARG A 251 12.58 15.24 -15.52
C ARG A 251 11.13 14.78 -15.33
N THR A 252 10.77 13.60 -15.88
CA THR A 252 9.44 13.00 -15.70
C THR A 252 9.52 11.61 -15.05
N PRO A 253 10.06 11.48 -13.83
CA PRO A 253 10.27 10.17 -13.19
C PRO A 253 8.98 9.38 -13.00
N TRP A 254 7.83 10.05 -12.87
CA TRP A 254 6.53 9.37 -12.71
C TRP A 254 6.14 8.47 -13.89
N HIS A 255 6.78 8.62 -15.06
CA HIS A 255 6.57 7.72 -16.19
C HIS A 255 7.08 6.30 -15.89
N ASN A 256 8.15 6.15 -15.09
CA ASN A 256 8.69 4.85 -14.65
C ASN A 256 8.22 4.48 -13.24
N GLY A 257 7.13 5.10 -12.76
CA GLY A 257 6.67 5.03 -11.36
C GLY A 257 6.28 3.64 -10.88
N LYS A 258 5.98 2.67 -11.78
CA LYS A 258 5.64 1.31 -11.38
C LYS A 258 6.88 0.55 -10.93
N VAL A 259 7.97 0.64 -11.70
CA VAL A 259 9.24 0.00 -11.34
C VAL A 259 9.90 0.71 -10.15
N GLU A 260 9.87 2.06 -10.09
CA GLU A 260 10.35 2.81 -8.93
C GLU A 260 9.61 2.44 -7.64
N ARG A 261 8.29 2.28 -7.71
CA ARG A 261 7.49 1.80 -6.57
C ARG A 261 7.88 0.39 -6.15
N SER A 262 8.22 -0.48 -7.11
CA SER A 262 8.71 -1.82 -6.81
C SER A 262 10.06 -1.78 -6.07
N HIS A 263 10.98 -0.91 -6.47
CA HIS A 263 12.26 -0.71 -5.79
C HIS A 263 12.11 -0.24 -4.34
N ARG A 264 11.12 0.62 -4.05
CA ARG A 264 10.79 0.98 -2.66
C ARG A 264 10.32 -0.22 -1.85
N ASN A 265 9.45 -1.04 -2.42
CA ASN A 265 9.02 -2.27 -1.76
C ASN A 265 10.19 -3.24 -1.54
N ASP A 266 11.15 -3.31 -2.47
CA ASP A 266 12.36 -4.13 -2.32
C ASP A 266 13.22 -3.64 -1.16
N GLN A 267 13.39 -2.31 -1.02
CA GLN A 267 14.10 -1.75 0.11
C GLN A 267 13.46 -2.13 1.43
N GLU A 268 12.13 -1.94 1.55
CA GLU A 268 11.38 -2.17 2.78
C GLU A 268 11.25 -3.65 3.16
N ARG A 269 11.13 -4.56 2.18
CA ARG A 269 10.73 -5.96 2.42
C ARG A 269 11.85 -6.96 2.21
N PHE A 270 12.94 -6.55 1.58
CA PHE A 270 14.05 -7.43 1.23
C PHE A 270 15.38 -6.85 1.71
N TYR A 271 15.83 -5.72 1.17
CA TYR A 271 17.16 -5.20 1.46
C TYR A 271 17.39 -4.80 2.91
N ASN A 272 16.39 -4.29 3.61
CA ASN A 272 16.51 -3.95 5.03
C ASN A 272 16.83 -5.16 5.93
N TYR A 273 16.63 -6.37 5.43
CA TYR A 273 16.85 -7.62 6.17
C TYR A 273 17.86 -8.55 5.51
N LEU A 274 18.31 -8.21 4.29
CA LEU A 274 19.20 -9.04 3.51
C LEU A 274 20.62 -8.97 4.07
N LYS A 275 21.25 -10.15 4.17
CA LYS A 275 22.70 -10.34 4.26
C LYS A 275 23.07 -11.45 3.30
N PHE A 276 24.14 -11.23 2.53
CA PHE A 276 24.67 -12.21 1.59
C PHE A 276 26.19 -12.12 1.53
N TYR A 277 26.85 -13.23 1.24
CA TYR A 277 28.30 -13.35 1.26
C TYR A 277 28.93 -13.63 -0.12
N SER A 278 28.12 -13.94 -1.13
CA SER A 278 28.58 -14.20 -2.50
C SER A 278 27.50 -13.82 -3.52
N TYR A 279 27.89 -13.73 -4.79
CA TYR A 279 26.95 -13.52 -5.89
C TYR A 279 25.89 -14.63 -5.99
N ASP A 280 26.28 -15.88 -5.82
CA ASP A 280 25.37 -17.02 -5.89
C ASP A 280 24.36 -17.01 -4.74
N ASP A 281 24.78 -16.63 -3.55
CA ASP A 281 23.88 -16.46 -2.41
C ASP A 281 22.88 -15.34 -2.69
N LEU A 282 23.33 -14.19 -3.20
CA LEU A 282 22.44 -13.10 -3.61
C LEU A 282 21.41 -13.57 -4.65
N LEU A 283 21.85 -14.33 -5.66
CA LEU A 283 20.98 -14.87 -6.71
C LEU A 283 19.88 -15.78 -6.14
N VAL A 284 20.26 -16.69 -5.24
CA VAL A 284 19.31 -17.60 -4.58
C VAL A 284 18.29 -16.82 -3.73
N GLN A 285 18.76 -15.85 -2.94
CA GLN A 285 17.88 -15.04 -2.08
C GLN A 285 16.95 -14.17 -2.91
N MET A 286 17.44 -13.54 -3.99
CA MET A 286 16.60 -12.74 -4.90
C MET A 286 15.55 -13.58 -5.61
N ARG A 287 15.87 -14.80 -6.04
CA ARG A 287 14.89 -15.71 -6.65
C ARG A 287 13.78 -16.07 -5.67
N ARG A 288 14.11 -16.38 -4.41
CA ARG A 288 13.14 -16.66 -3.35
C ARG A 288 12.24 -15.44 -3.08
N TYR A 289 12.86 -14.27 -3.02
CA TYR A 289 12.14 -13.01 -2.83
C TYR A 289 11.22 -12.69 -4.00
N LEU A 290 11.65 -12.85 -5.24
CA LEU A 290 10.86 -12.66 -6.44
C LEU A 290 9.60 -13.53 -6.41
N ASN A 291 9.76 -14.83 -6.17
CA ASN A 291 8.64 -15.78 -6.08
C ASN A 291 7.64 -15.40 -4.99
N ARG A 292 8.13 -14.93 -3.84
CA ARG A 292 7.26 -14.45 -2.76
C ARG A 292 6.55 -13.16 -3.16
N SER A 293 7.27 -12.19 -3.70
CA SER A 293 6.72 -10.85 -3.99
C SER A 293 5.65 -10.85 -5.07
N ASN A 294 5.79 -11.69 -6.11
CA ASN A 294 4.78 -11.82 -7.16
C ASN A 294 3.49 -12.54 -6.71
N ARG A 295 3.50 -13.14 -5.51
CA ARG A 295 2.31 -13.73 -4.86
C ARG A 295 1.66 -12.83 -3.80
N ILE A 296 2.19 -11.63 -3.57
CA ILE A 296 1.59 -10.68 -2.62
C ILE A 296 0.44 -9.94 -3.30
N PRO A 297 -0.80 -10.01 -2.78
CA PRO A 297 -1.93 -9.27 -3.33
C PRO A 297 -1.70 -7.77 -3.33
N MET A 298 -2.13 -7.11 -4.40
CA MET A 298 -2.02 -5.66 -4.57
C MET A 298 -3.41 -5.02 -4.65
N GLN A 299 -3.59 -3.88 -3.96
CA GLN A 299 -4.85 -3.13 -4.02
C GLN A 299 -5.20 -2.70 -5.45
N VAL A 300 -4.19 -2.26 -6.22
CA VAL A 300 -4.36 -1.82 -7.62
C VAL A 300 -4.83 -2.93 -8.56
N LEU A 301 -4.68 -4.19 -8.17
CA LEU A 301 -5.14 -5.37 -8.90
C LEU A 301 -6.43 -5.96 -8.29
N GLY A 302 -7.18 -5.19 -7.49
CA GLY A 302 -8.38 -5.71 -6.82
C GLY A 302 -8.08 -6.76 -5.75
N TRP A 303 -6.94 -6.68 -5.10
CA TRP A 303 -6.48 -7.59 -4.04
C TRP A 303 -6.19 -9.03 -4.51
N ILE A 304 -5.81 -9.19 -5.76
CA ILE A 304 -5.17 -10.40 -6.26
C ILE A 304 -3.67 -10.18 -6.45
N SER A 305 -2.91 -11.25 -6.54
CA SER A 305 -1.47 -11.16 -6.77
C SER A 305 -1.13 -10.92 -8.24
N PRO A 306 0.08 -10.43 -8.55
CA PRO A 306 0.56 -10.29 -9.93
C PRO A 306 0.45 -11.57 -10.75
N ILE A 307 0.83 -12.73 -10.20
CA ILE A 307 0.71 -14.02 -10.86
C ILE A 307 -0.76 -14.38 -11.15
N GLU A 308 -1.66 -14.18 -10.17
CA GLU A 308 -3.09 -14.42 -10.39
C GLU A 308 -3.67 -13.47 -11.45
N MET A 309 -3.22 -12.21 -11.50
CA MET A 309 -3.63 -11.27 -12.54
C MET A 309 -3.13 -11.72 -13.91
N ARG A 310 -1.87 -12.14 -14.01
CA ARG A 310 -1.32 -12.67 -15.26
C ARG A 310 -2.18 -13.83 -15.78
N HIS A 311 -2.43 -14.85 -14.97
CA HIS A 311 -3.25 -16.00 -15.38
C HIS A 311 -4.66 -15.60 -15.82
N ARG A 312 -5.26 -14.59 -15.18
CA ARG A 312 -6.57 -14.06 -15.61
C ARG A 312 -6.51 -13.38 -16.98
N LEU A 313 -5.45 -12.64 -17.24
CA LEU A 313 -5.26 -11.94 -18.52
C LEU A 313 -4.84 -12.88 -19.64
N GLU A 314 -4.19 -14.02 -19.33
CA GLU A 314 -3.88 -15.09 -20.28
C GLU A 314 -5.13 -15.89 -20.68
N ALA A 315 -6.12 -15.98 -19.78
CA ALA A 315 -7.37 -16.72 -20.00
C ALA A 315 -8.49 -15.87 -20.62
N ALA A 316 -8.32 -14.56 -20.76
CA ALA A 316 -9.30 -13.62 -21.29
C ALA A 316 -9.11 -13.34 -22.78
#